data_03cbd07be7c176c5e3c9de68dee87d50
#
_entry.id   03cbd07be7c176c5e3c9de68dee87d50
#
_cell.length_a   1.000
_cell.length_b   1.000
_cell.length_c   1.000
_cell.angle_alpha   90.00
_cell.angle_beta   90.00
_cell.angle_gamma   90.00
#
_symmetry.space_group_name_H-M   'P 1'
#
loop_
_entity.id
_entity.type
_entity.pdbx_description
1 polymer ?
#
loop_
_entity_poly.entity_id
_entity_poly.type
_entity_poly.pdbx_seq_one_letter_code
_entity_poly.pdbx_strand_id
1 'polypeptide(L)'
;SRGWTYRKDIAEKYNINMDNIKTFDELLPVLKMIKENEPNMQYPIDWGSDRTPEALMKYEEIAGTAVIFYDTDKYDGKVVNLVETPEYLEACKWANKLYNEGLVKKDIMTATDFEQRLKDGKTFCYVDFLKPGKAKETSAKFDFELDQSTVSDIWQDNGAGTGSMLAVSRTSKNPERVLRFLELLNTDATLSNLINYGIEGKHYTKIDDNTITIPDDTSYTLQGYQWMQGNVFLNYLTEGESPDKVEALKAFNAEAKKPIDYGFKFDNTAVEAEI
;
A
#
# COMPACT_ATOMS: atom_id res chain seq x y z
N SER A 1 -6.96 4.74 1.55
CA SER A 1 -6.97 4.65 3.02
C SER A 1 -5.66 4.07 3.56
N ARG A 2 -5.46 4.12 4.87
CA ARG A 2 -4.31 3.53 5.57
C ARG A 2 -4.81 2.62 6.68
N GLY A 3 -4.02 1.61 7.03
CA GLY A 3 -4.40 0.67 8.09
C GLY A 3 -3.39 -0.45 8.26
N TRP A 4 -3.85 -1.55 8.81
CA TRP A 4 -3.06 -2.72 9.10
C TRP A 4 -3.19 -3.76 8.00
N THR A 5 -2.08 -4.27 7.49
CA THR A 5 -2.01 -5.56 6.80
C THR A 5 -1.39 -6.56 7.76
N TYR A 6 -1.99 -7.73 7.90
CA TYR A 6 -1.62 -8.69 8.95
C TYR A 6 -1.79 -10.14 8.51
N ARG A 7 -1.13 -11.04 9.21
CA ARG A 7 -1.23 -12.50 9.05
C ARG A 7 -2.61 -12.98 9.50
N LYS A 8 -3.42 -13.42 8.55
CA LYS A 8 -4.79 -13.90 8.78
C LYS A 8 -4.82 -15.11 9.70
N ASP A 9 -3.99 -16.12 9.43
CA ASP A 9 -3.89 -17.35 10.20
C ASP A 9 -3.56 -17.10 11.69
N ILE A 10 -2.70 -16.13 11.97
CA ILE A 10 -2.34 -15.74 13.33
C ILE A 10 -3.51 -14.99 14.01
N ALA A 11 -4.15 -14.08 13.30
CA ALA A 11 -5.33 -13.38 13.83
C ALA A 11 -6.44 -14.35 14.19
N GLU A 12 -6.73 -15.33 13.34
CA GLU A 12 -7.71 -16.39 13.58
C GLU A 12 -7.32 -17.28 14.76
N LYS A 13 -6.06 -17.71 14.83
CA LYS A 13 -5.53 -18.56 15.91
C LYS A 13 -5.77 -17.98 17.29
N TYR A 14 -5.62 -16.66 17.43
CA TYR A 14 -5.75 -15.94 18.70
C TYR A 14 -7.07 -15.17 18.86
N ASN A 15 -8.02 -15.36 17.93
CA ASN A 15 -9.31 -14.65 17.89
C ASN A 15 -9.15 -13.11 17.96
N ILE A 16 -8.15 -12.58 17.22
CA ILE A 16 -7.90 -11.14 17.17
C ILE A 16 -8.82 -10.52 16.12
N ASN A 17 -9.67 -9.58 16.54
CA ASN A 17 -10.45 -8.77 15.61
C ASN A 17 -9.71 -7.47 15.33
N MET A 18 -8.96 -7.45 14.22
CA MET A 18 -8.17 -6.29 13.81
C MET A 18 -9.03 -5.08 13.41
N ASP A 19 -10.32 -5.28 13.09
CA ASP A 19 -11.21 -4.15 12.80
C ASP A 19 -11.53 -3.28 14.02
N ASN A 20 -11.34 -3.82 15.21
CA ASN A 20 -11.47 -3.07 16.46
C ASN A 20 -10.17 -2.33 16.85
N ILE A 21 -9.07 -2.52 16.13
CA ILE A 21 -7.76 -1.95 16.43
C ILE A 21 -7.50 -0.75 15.52
N LYS A 22 -7.66 0.45 16.05
CA LYS A 22 -7.52 1.72 15.31
C LYS A 22 -6.31 2.54 15.74
N THR A 23 -5.68 2.18 16.85
CA THR A 23 -4.57 2.91 17.46
C THR A 23 -3.42 1.96 17.81
N PHE A 24 -2.23 2.52 18.02
CA PHE A 24 -1.11 1.76 18.55
C PHE A 24 -1.32 1.33 20.01
N ASP A 25 -2.11 2.07 20.80
CA ASP A 25 -2.46 1.66 22.17
C ASP A 25 -3.26 0.36 22.18
N GLU A 26 -4.21 0.22 21.26
CA GLU A 26 -5.01 -1.00 21.09
C GLU A 26 -4.20 -2.15 20.47
N LEU A 27 -3.23 -1.84 19.59
CA LEU A 27 -2.37 -2.83 18.94
C LEU A 27 -1.30 -3.39 19.89
N LEU A 28 -0.76 -2.58 20.80
CA LEU A 28 0.37 -2.95 21.65
C LEU A 28 0.17 -4.24 22.46
N PRO A 29 -0.98 -4.47 23.14
CA PRO A 29 -1.23 -5.74 23.84
C PRO A 29 -1.18 -6.95 22.91
N VAL A 30 -1.69 -6.81 21.69
CA VAL A 30 -1.68 -7.85 20.66
C VAL A 30 -0.24 -8.18 20.26
N LEU A 31 0.57 -7.17 19.97
CA LEU A 31 1.97 -7.38 19.60
C LEU A 31 2.77 -8.10 20.70
N LYS A 32 2.54 -7.74 21.96
CA LYS A 32 3.18 -8.41 23.11
C LYS A 32 2.78 -9.87 23.21
N MET A 33 1.49 -10.14 23.10
CA MET A 33 0.94 -11.50 23.14
C MET A 33 1.50 -12.35 21.99
N ILE A 34 1.55 -11.81 20.76
CA ILE A 34 2.16 -12.51 19.61
C ILE A 34 3.63 -12.82 19.87
N LYS A 35 4.41 -11.84 20.31
CA LYS A 35 5.83 -12.02 20.63
C LYS A 35 6.08 -13.11 21.66
N GLU A 36 5.22 -13.23 22.68
CA GLU A 36 5.33 -14.24 23.74
C GLU A 36 4.95 -15.64 23.26
N ASN A 37 3.98 -15.75 22.35
CA ASN A 37 3.40 -17.04 21.96
C ASN A 37 3.85 -17.55 20.61
N GLU A 38 4.48 -16.70 19.76
CA GLU A 38 4.98 -17.05 18.41
C GLU A 38 6.50 -16.86 18.35
N PRO A 39 7.30 -17.89 18.67
CA PRO A 39 8.76 -17.78 18.75
C PRO A 39 9.42 -17.31 17.44
N ASN A 40 8.78 -17.60 16.29
CA ASN A 40 9.27 -17.19 14.98
C ASN A 40 8.95 -15.71 14.66
N MET A 41 8.02 -15.09 15.39
CA MET A 41 7.61 -13.69 15.22
C MET A 41 8.23 -12.79 16.29
N GLN A 42 9.56 -12.81 16.35
CA GLN A 42 10.34 -12.05 17.32
C GLN A 42 10.08 -10.53 17.24
N TYR A 43 9.72 -10.07 16.05
CA TYR A 43 9.41 -8.69 15.72
C TYR A 43 8.02 -8.63 15.10
N PRO A 44 6.95 -8.67 15.92
CA PRO A 44 5.58 -8.86 15.44
C PRO A 44 5.05 -7.70 14.58
N ILE A 45 5.64 -6.50 14.70
CA ILE A 45 5.36 -5.39 13.79
C ILE A 45 6.62 -5.03 13.01
N ASP A 46 6.45 -4.71 11.73
CA ASP A 46 7.53 -4.28 10.86
C ASP A 46 7.12 -3.03 10.08
N TRP A 47 8.09 -2.34 9.53
CA TRP A 47 7.90 -1.29 8.54
C TRP A 47 9.10 -1.20 7.60
N GLY A 48 8.86 -0.76 6.39
CA GLY A 48 9.92 -0.31 5.49
C GLY A 48 10.33 1.12 5.83
N SER A 49 11.15 1.72 5.03
CA SER A 49 11.60 3.10 5.21
C SER A 49 10.46 4.14 5.18
N ASP A 50 9.32 3.79 4.59
CA ASP A 50 8.16 4.65 4.33
C ASP A 50 6.91 4.28 5.13
N ARG A 51 7.01 3.33 6.08
CA ARG A 51 5.85 2.77 6.82
C ARG A 51 6.00 2.86 8.33
N THR A 52 6.71 3.86 8.78
CA THR A 52 6.85 4.18 10.20
C THR A 52 5.51 4.54 10.85
N PRO A 53 5.40 4.66 12.19
CA PRO A 53 4.15 5.07 12.83
C PRO A 53 3.51 6.35 12.28
N GLU A 54 4.30 7.28 11.73
CA GLU A 54 3.80 8.48 11.07
C GLU A 54 2.98 8.17 9.82
N ALA A 55 3.18 7.00 9.18
CA ALA A 55 2.42 6.60 7.99
C ALA A 55 0.90 6.50 8.25
N LEU A 56 0.44 6.46 9.49
CA LEU A 56 -0.98 6.58 9.84
C LEU A 56 -1.49 8.02 9.86
N MET A 57 -0.61 9.02 9.85
CA MET A 57 -1.02 10.43 9.75
C MET A 57 -1.58 10.74 8.37
N LYS A 58 -2.45 11.72 8.30
CA LYS A 58 -3.19 12.11 7.10
C LYS A 58 -2.83 13.55 6.74
N TYR A 59 -1.82 13.71 5.93
CA TYR A 59 -1.37 15.01 5.45
C TYR A 59 -0.92 14.94 3.99
N GLU A 60 -0.93 16.09 3.32
CA GLU A 60 -0.26 16.31 2.04
C GLU A 60 1.09 16.99 2.30
N GLU A 61 2.14 16.46 1.71
CA GLU A 61 3.45 17.10 1.69
C GLU A 61 3.45 18.22 0.64
N ILE A 62 3.73 19.42 1.09
CA ILE A 62 3.83 20.61 0.23
C ILE A 62 5.28 20.81 -0.22
N ALA A 63 6.20 20.78 0.73
CA ALA A 63 7.64 20.88 0.47
C ALA A 63 8.44 20.40 1.71
N GLY A 64 9.19 19.32 1.59
CA GLY A 64 9.98 18.78 2.70
C GLY A 64 9.14 18.49 3.94
N THR A 65 9.38 19.20 5.03
CA THR A 65 8.59 19.07 6.27
C THR A 65 7.34 19.96 6.34
N ALA A 66 7.11 20.81 5.33
CA ALA A 66 5.92 21.65 5.24
C ALA A 66 4.74 20.81 4.74
N VAL A 67 3.70 20.67 5.57
CA VAL A 67 2.54 19.82 5.29
C VAL A 67 1.23 20.55 5.54
N ILE A 68 0.15 20.04 4.91
CA ILE A 68 -1.24 20.39 5.24
C ILE A 68 -1.92 19.11 5.72
N PHE A 69 -2.50 19.14 6.93
CA PHE A 69 -3.29 18.02 7.41
C PHE A 69 -4.63 17.95 6.68
N TYR A 70 -5.07 16.74 6.33
CA TYR A 70 -6.38 16.53 5.66
C TYR A 70 -7.56 16.85 6.55
N ASP A 71 -7.41 16.65 7.86
CA ASP A 71 -8.40 17.03 8.86
C ASP A 71 -8.27 18.52 9.14
N THR A 72 -9.21 19.29 8.58
CA THR A 72 -9.20 20.75 8.68
C THR A 72 -9.58 21.30 10.05
N ASP A 73 -10.14 20.46 10.95
CA ASP A 73 -10.38 20.84 12.34
C ASP A 73 -9.08 21.08 13.10
N LYS A 74 -8.00 20.51 12.60
CA LYS A 74 -6.63 20.77 13.05
C LYS A 74 -5.97 21.79 12.12
N TYR A 75 -5.27 22.74 12.69
CA TYR A 75 -4.47 23.73 11.96
C TYR A 75 -5.24 24.60 10.95
N ASP A 76 -6.56 24.49 10.85
CA ASP A 76 -7.41 25.36 10.02
C ASP A 76 -6.97 25.39 8.53
N GLY A 77 -6.52 24.24 8.02
CA GLY A 77 -6.00 24.11 6.66
C GLY A 77 -4.70 24.87 6.38
N LYS A 78 -3.96 25.28 7.40
CA LYS A 78 -2.69 25.98 7.26
C LYS A 78 -1.54 25.02 7.00
N VAL A 79 -0.53 25.50 6.28
CA VAL A 79 0.76 24.84 6.16
C VAL A 79 1.47 24.90 7.51
N VAL A 80 1.92 23.76 7.99
CA VAL A 80 2.68 23.62 9.24
C VAL A 80 3.95 22.86 9.03
N ASN A 81 4.92 23.03 9.93
CA ASN A 81 6.10 22.19 9.94
C ASN A 81 5.77 20.86 10.65
N LEU A 82 5.75 19.76 9.93
CA LEU A 82 5.38 18.42 10.42
C LEU A 82 6.12 18.07 11.71
N VAL A 83 7.43 18.29 11.75
CA VAL A 83 8.28 17.86 12.87
C VAL A 83 8.05 18.67 14.16
N GLU A 84 7.34 19.80 14.08
CA GLU A 84 6.96 20.62 15.23
C GLU A 84 5.55 20.29 15.75
N THR A 85 4.85 19.37 15.09
CA THR A 85 3.47 19.02 15.46
C THR A 85 3.42 18.00 16.60
N PRO A 86 2.40 18.08 17.47
CA PRO A 86 2.15 17.07 18.50
C PRO A 86 1.95 15.67 17.91
N GLU A 87 1.35 15.57 16.73
CA GLU A 87 1.10 14.32 16.02
C GLU A 87 2.41 13.62 15.65
N TYR A 88 3.39 14.36 15.12
CA TYR A 88 4.70 13.83 14.80
C TYR A 88 5.45 13.38 16.06
N LEU A 89 5.39 14.19 17.12
CA LEU A 89 5.96 13.81 18.40
C LEU A 89 5.35 12.51 18.94
N GLU A 90 4.05 12.32 18.79
CA GLU A 90 3.38 11.10 19.21
C GLU A 90 3.82 9.89 18.37
N ALA A 91 3.95 10.04 17.05
CA ALA A 91 4.50 8.99 16.21
C ALA A 91 5.93 8.61 16.59
N CYS A 92 6.77 9.59 16.91
CA CYS A 92 8.14 9.35 17.42
C CYS A 92 8.13 8.59 18.76
N LYS A 93 7.22 8.93 19.69
CA LYS A 93 7.06 8.21 20.95
C LYS A 93 6.66 6.76 20.71
N TRP A 94 5.75 6.50 19.77
CA TRP A 94 5.35 5.15 19.41
C TRP A 94 6.50 4.37 18.78
N ALA A 95 7.23 4.95 17.85
CA ALA A 95 8.41 4.31 17.26
C ALA A 95 9.44 3.94 18.34
N ASN A 96 9.73 4.87 19.25
CA ASN A 96 10.63 4.65 20.38
C ASN A 96 10.12 3.55 21.34
N LYS A 97 8.83 3.55 21.67
CA LYS A 97 8.21 2.55 22.55
C LYS A 97 8.30 1.14 21.94
N LEU A 98 7.89 0.98 20.67
CA LEU A 98 7.96 -0.29 19.96
C LEU A 98 9.40 -0.82 19.87
N TYR A 99 10.36 0.09 19.65
CA TYR A 99 11.78 -0.23 19.63
C TYR A 99 12.29 -0.70 20.99
N ASN A 100 12.03 0.06 22.06
CA ASN A 100 12.51 -0.26 23.41
C ASN A 100 11.89 -1.53 24.00
N GLU A 101 10.64 -1.84 23.62
CA GLU A 101 9.98 -3.10 23.97
C GLU A 101 10.43 -4.27 23.07
N GLY A 102 11.29 -4.01 22.08
CA GLY A 102 11.84 -5.01 21.18
C GLY A 102 10.76 -5.64 20.30
N LEU A 103 9.72 -4.88 19.93
CA LEU A 103 8.64 -5.33 19.06
C LEU A 103 8.96 -5.11 17.58
N VAL A 104 9.99 -4.32 17.29
CA VAL A 104 10.57 -4.09 15.97
C VAL A 104 12.04 -4.48 15.93
N LYS A 105 12.54 -4.76 14.74
CA LYS A 105 13.96 -5.07 14.52
C LYS A 105 14.85 -3.89 14.92
N LYS A 106 16.00 -4.15 15.56
CA LYS A 106 16.88 -3.07 16.05
C LYS A 106 17.47 -2.17 14.96
N ASP A 107 17.70 -2.72 13.78
CA ASP A 107 18.22 -1.99 12.63
C ASP A 107 17.11 -1.58 11.63
N ILE A 108 15.86 -1.50 12.10
CA ILE A 108 14.67 -1.28 11.27
C ILE A 108 14.78 -0.05 10.35
N MET A 109 15.43 1.03 10.80
CA MET A 109 15.59 2.27 10.04
C MET A 109 16.58 2.16 8.88
N THR A 110 17.45 1.16 8.88
CA THR A 110 18.46 0.92 7.85
C THR A 110 18.25 -0.40 7.11
N ALA A 111 17.27 -1.19 7.54
CA ALA A 111 16.97 -2.48 6.97
C ALA A 111 16.33 -2.34 5.58
N THR A 112 16.86 -3.04 4.60
CA THR A 112 16.36 -3.06 3.20
C THR A 112 15.67 -4.36 2.84
N ASP A 113 15.56 -5.29 3.78
CA ASP A 113 15.08 -6.66 3.60
C ASP A 113 13.60 -6.84 4.03
N PHE A 114 12.79 -5.78 4.03
CA PHE A 114 11.39 -5.81 4.47
C PHE A 114 10.57 -6.91 3.78
N GLU A 115 10.62 -6.97 2.45
CA GLU A 115 9.87 -7.97 1.69
C GLU A 115 10.32 -9.40 2.01
N GLN A 116 11.62 -9.61 2.26
CA GLN A 116 12.15 -10.90 2.65
C GLN A 116 11.69 -11.30 4.06
N ARG A 117 11.66 -10.37 5.01
CA ARG A 117 11.14 -10.62 6.37
C ARG A 117 9.67 -11.00 6.37
N LEU A 118 8.87 -10.38 5.50
CA LEU A 118 7.47 -10.79 5.29
C LEU A 118 7.42 -12.22 4.75
N LYS A 119 8.19 -12.55 3.69
CA LYS A 119 8.24 -13.91 3.12
C LYS A 119 8.66 -14.96 4.15
N ASP A 120 9.60 -14.64 5.02
CA ASP A 120 10.05 -15.52 6.10
C ASP A 120 8.98 -15.73 7.20
N GLY A 121 7.83 -15.07 7.11
CA GLY A 121 6.74 -15.18 8.09
C GLY A 121 7.09 -14.65 9.49
N LYS A 122 8.10 -13.76 9.59
CA LYS A 122 8.63 -13.26 10.88
C LYS A 122 7.85 -12.06 11.44
N THR A 123 6.89 -11.56 10.69
CA THR A 123 6.11 -10.36 11.01
C THR A 123 4.63 -10.71 11.09
N PHE A 124 3.94 -10.25 12.12
CA PHE A 124 2.48 -10.38 12.22
C PHE A 124 1.77 -9.31 11.42
N CYS A 125 2.14 -8.04 11.57
CA CYS A 125 1.47 -6.93 10.90
C CYS A 125 2.42 -5.80 10.52
N TYR A 126 1.92 -4.94 9.64
CA TYR A 126 2.58 -3.68 9.25
C TYR A 126 1.54 -2.64 8.82
N VAL A 127 1.94 -1.36 8.85
CA VAL A 127 1.14 -0.27 8.29
C VAL A 127 1.19 -0.32 6.77
N ASP A 128 0.05 -0.18 6.11
CA ASP A 128 -0.01 -0.20 4.64
C ASP A 128 -1.01 0.83 4.08
N PHE A 129 -0.84 1.13 2.79
CA PHE A 129 -1.80 1.86 1.98
C PHE A 129 -2.83 0.87 1.44
N LEU A 130 -4.06 1.00 1.90
CA LEU A 130 -5.11 0.03 1.67
C LEU A 130 -6.09 0.46 0.58
N LYS A 131 -6.51 -0.52 -0.20
CA LYS A 131 -7.62 -0.51 -1.14
C LYS A 131 -8.35 -1.85 -1.04
N PRO A 132 -9.58 -1.99 -1.55
CA PRO A 132 -10.25 -3.28 -1.63
C PRO A 132 -9.37 -4.34 -2.32
N GLY A 133 -9.23 -5.50 -1.69
CA GLY A 133 -8.44 -6.63 -2.21
C GLY A 133 -6.92 -6.51 -2.08
N LYS A 134 -6.38 -5.45 -1.44
CA LYS A 134 -4.93 -5.24 -1.33
C LYS A 134 -4.21 -6.39 -0.62
N ALA A 135 -4.74 -6.87 0.50
CA ALA A 135 -4.14 -7.97 1.24
C ALA A 135 -4.10 -9.26 0.40
N LYS A 136 -5.17 -9.58 -0.34
CA LYS A 136 -5.22 -10.75 -1.22
C LYS A 136 -4.21 -10.65 -2.37
N GLU A 137 -4.11 -9.49 -3.02
CA GLU A 137 -3.09 -9.23 -4.05
C GLU A 137 -1.67 -9.43 -3.49
N THR A 138 -1.44 -8.98 -2.25
CA THR A 138 -0.14 -9.10 -1.59
C THR A 138 0.14 -10.55 -1.18
N SER A 139 -0.88 -11.28 -0.71
CA SER A 139 -0.78 -12.70 -0.33
C SER A 139 -0.27 -13.59 -1.46
N ALA A 140 -0.54 -13.24 -2.72
CA ALA A 140 -0.04 -13.97 -3.89
C ALA A 140 1.50 -14.06 -3.96
N LYS A 141 2.22 -13.30 -3.14
CA LYS A 141 3.68 -13.33 -3.05
C LYS A 141 4.22 -14.22 -1.92
N PHE A 142 3.34 -14.81 -1.11
CA PHE A 142 3.68 -15.51 0.14
C PHE A 142 2.97 -16.85 0.24
N ASP A 143 3.51 -17.76 1.03
CA ASP A 143 2.93 -19.08 1.33
C ASP A 143 1.84 -19.02 2.43
N PHE A 144 1.32 -17.83 2.73
CA PHE A 144 0.29 -17.60 3.74
C PHE A 144 -0.64 -16.46 3.35
N GLU A 145 -1.83 -16.46 3.91
CA GLU A 145 -2.80 -15.40 3.66
C GLU A 145 -2.57 -14.20 4.58
N LEU A 146 -2.63 -13.02 3.96
CA LEU A 146 -2.77 -11.74 4.64
C LEU A 146 -4.23 -11.30 4.61
N ASP A 147 -4.59 -10.51 5.61
CA ASP A 147 -5.85 -9.77 5.65
C ASP A 147 -5.56 -8.31 6.02
N GLN A 148 -6.55 -7.45 5.94
CA GLN A 148 -6.40 -6.02 6.12
C GLN A 148 -7.51 -5.40 6.96
N SER A 149 -7.17 -4.39 7.76
CA SER A 149 -8.12 -3.58 8.51
C SER A 149 -7.83 -2.10 8.32
N THR A 150 -8.85 -1.34 7.95
CA THR A 150 -8.74 0.09 7.68
C THR A 150 -8.79 0.90 8.98
N VAL A 151 -7.82 1.78 9.16
CA VAL A 151 -7.72 2.71 10.30
C VAL A 151 -8.19 4.10 9.91
N SER A 152 -7.94 4.51 8.66
CA SER A 152 -8.20 5.87 8.22
C SER A 152 -9.34 5.97 7.20
N ASP A 153 -9.99 7.13 7.13
CA ASP A 153 -10.85 7.48 6.00
C ASP A 153 -10.11 7.35 4.67
N ILE A 154 -10.89 7.27 3.59
CA ILE A 154 -10.37 7.26 2.23
C ILE A 154 -10.16 8.70 1.80
N TRP A 155 -8.93 9.04 1.41
CA TRP A 155 -8.57 10.35 0.89
C TRP A 155 -7.97 10.21 -0.51
N GLN A 156 -8.31 11.14 -1.38
CA GLN A 156 -7.69 11.31 -2.69
C GLN A 156 -6.69 12.47 -2.59
N ASP A 157 -5.43 12.15 -2.31
CA ASP A 157 -4.35 13.13 -2.25
C ASP A 157 -3.99 13.66 -3.66
N ASN A 158 -3.16 14.70 -3.71
CA ASN A 158 -2.71 15.30 -4.96
C ASN A 158 -1.81 14.38 -5.79
N GLY A 159 -1.17 13.39 -5.15
CA GLY A 159 -0.35 12.36 -5.78
C GLY A 159 -1.14 11.20 -6.38
N ALA A 160 -2.44 11.04 -6.06
CA ALA A 160 -3.24 9.86 -6.43
C ALA A 160 -3.29 9.59 -7.94
N GLY A 161 -3.25 10.63 -8.78
CA GLY A 161 -3.24 10.50 -10.23
C GLY A 161 -1.86 10.29 -10.85
N THR A 162 -0.79 10.42 -10.08
CA THR A 162 0.60 10.39 -10.56
C THR A 162 1.48 9.34 -9.88
N GLY A 163 0.89 8.50 -9.04
CA GLY A 163 1.61 7.46 -8.28
C GLY A 163 2.26 6.38 -9.17
N SER A 164 1.78 6.21 -10.40
CA SER A 164 2.42 5.37 -11.41
C SER A 164 2.22 6.02 -12.78
N MET A 165 3.30 6.36 -13.45
CA MET A 165 3.27 7.04 -14.75
C MET A 165 4.14 6.33 -15.77
N LEU A 166 3.64 6.21 -16.99
CA LEU A 166 4.39 5.79 -18.16
C LEU A 166 4.71 7.01 -19.02
N ALA A 167 5.93 7.12 -19.50
CA ALA A 167 6.38 8.25 -20.30
C ALA A 167 6.98 7.80 -21.62
N VAL A 168 6.80 8.62 -22.66
CA VAL A 168 7.47 8.43 -23.94
C VAL A 168 8.85 9.09 -23.88
N SER A 169 9.91 8.32 -24.14
CA SER A 169 11.27 8.87 -24.17
C SER A 169 11.39 9.97 -25.22
N ARG A 170 12.08 11.06 -24.87
CA ARG A 170 12.39 12.15 -25.80
C ARG A 170 13.23 11.72 -26.99
N THR A 171 13.96 10.61 -26.88
CA THR A 171 14.77 10.02 -27.94
C THR A 171 14.03 8.98 -28.79
N SER A 172 12.75 8.74 -28.52
CA SER A 172 11.95 7.78 -29.28
C SER A 172 11.91 8.17 -30.76
N LYS A 173 12.13 7.20 -31.63
CA LYS A 173 11.99 7.37 -33.09
C LYS A 173 10.55 7.28 -33.60
N ASN A 174 9.64 6.75 -32.75
CA ASN A 174 8.23 6.53 -33.09
C ASN A 174 7.32 6.89 -31.91
N PRO A 175 7.28 8.15 -31.44
CA PRO A 175 6.52 8.55 -30.27
C PRO A 175 5.00 8.29 -30.43
N GLU A 176 4.43 8.53 -31.61
CA GLU A 176 3.02 8.27 -31.91
C GLU A 176 2.67 6.78 -31.75
N ARG A 177 3.55 5.89 -32.18
CA ARG A 177 3.36 4.44 -32.02
C ARG A 177 3.39 4.02 -30.56
N VAL A 178 4.27 4.65 -29.75
CA VAL A 178 4.30 4.42 -28.30
C VAL A 178 3.03 4.90 -27.64
N LEU A 179 2.55 6.09 -28.00
CA LEU A 179 1.27 6.60 -27.49
C LEU A 179 0.09 5.67 -27.86
N ARG A 180 0.06 5.15 -29.09
CA ARG A 180 -0.95 4.18 -29.49
C ARG A 180 -0.88 2.89 -28.69
N PHE A 181 0.32 2.41 -28.37
CA PHE A 181 0.51 1.24 -27.50
C PHE A 181 -0.02 1.52 -26.08
N LEU A 182 0.29 2.69 -25.51
CA LEU A 182 -0.19 3.09 -24.18
C LEU A 182 -1.73 3.24 -24.17
N GLU A 183 -2.31 3.78 -25.23
CA GLU A 183 -3.78 3.84 -25.38
C GLU A 183 -4.38 2.44 -25.36
N LEU A 184 -3.85 1.50 -26.15
CA LEU A 184 -4.31 0.12 -26.18
C LEU A 184 -4.13 -0.58 -24.82
N LEU A 185 -3.02 -0.34 -24.13
CA LEU A 185 -2.78 -0.89 -22.80
C LEU A 185 -3.87 -0.47 -21.78
N ASN A 186 -4.48 0.68 -21.99
CA ASN A 186 -5.54 1.22 -21.13
C ASN A 186 -6.97 0.95 -21.64
N THR A 187 -7.15 0.44 -22.84
CA THR A 187 -8.50 0.28 -23.47
C THR A 187 -8.77 -1.11 -24.02
N ASP A 188 -7.74 -1.92 -24.26
CA ASP A 188 -7.85 -3.27 -24.82
C ASP A 188 -7.52 -4.31 -23.75
N ALA A 189 -8.54 -5.08 -23.33
CA ALA A 189 -8.39 -6.11 -22.30
C ALA A 189 -7.42 -7.21 -22.71
N THR A 190 -7.35 -7.55 -24.02
CA THR A 190 -6.46 -8.60 -24.51
C THR A 190 -5.01 -8.21 -24.31
N LEU A 191 -4.64 -7.00 -24.73
CA LEU A 191 -3.29 -6.49 -24.57
C LEU A 191 -2.95 -6.28 -23.08
N SER A 192 -3.88 -5.71 -22.30
CA SER A 192 -3.68 -5.51 -20.87
C SER A 192 -3.39 -6.82 -20.14
N ASN A 193 -4.19 -7.85 -20.37
CA ASN A 193 -4.01 -9.17 -19.74
C ASN A 193 -2.76 -9.91 -20.26
N LEU A 194 -2.41 -9.76 -21.54
CA LEU A 194 -1.17 -10.30 -22.09
C LEU A 194 0.07 -9.70 -21.37
N ILE A 195 0.06 -8.40 -21.13
CA ILE A 195 1.16 -7.73 -20.41
C ILE A 195 1.17 -8.09 -18.92
N ASN A 196 -0.01 -8.18 -18.28
CA ASN A 196 -0.09 -8.40 -16.84
C ASN A 196 0.04 -9.87 -16.44
N TYR A 197 -0.39 -10.81 -17.26
CA TYR A 197 -0.45 -12.25 -16.92
C TYR A 197 0.28 -13.15 -17.93
N GLY A 198 0.67 -12.64 -19.09
CA GLY A 198 1.38 -13.40 -20.11
C GLY A 198 0.45 -14.23 -21.00
N ILE A 199 0.83 -15.46 -21.31
CA ILE A 199 0.20 -16.31 -22.30
C ILE A 199 -0.63 -17.40 -21.63
N GLU A 200 -1.91 -17.53 -22.02
CA GLU A 200 -2.81 -18.59 -21.57
C GLU A 200 -2.24 -19.99 -21.89
N GLY A 201 -2.41 -20.93 -20.99
CA GLY A 201 -1.89 -22.29 -21.10
C GLY A 201 -0.37 -22.42 -20.83
N LYS A 202 0.34 -21.27 -20.69
CA LYS A 202 1.77 -21.26 -20.36
C LYS A 202 2.04 -20.56 -19.03
N HIS A 203 1.45 -19.41 -18.77
CA HIS A 203 1.70 -18.61 -17.59
C HIS A 203 0.50 -18.55 -16.64
N TYR A 204 -0.69 -18.81 -17.18
CA TYR A 204 -1.94 -18.93 -16.43
C TYR A 204 -2.91 -19.88 -17.14
N THR A 205 -3.94 -20.31 -16.44
CA THR A 205 -5.08 -21.06 -16.99
C THR A 205 -6.36 -20.35 -16.61
N LYS A 206 -7.33 -20.27 -17.52
CA LYS A 206 -8.65 -19.73 -17.23
C LYS A 206 -9.48 -20.71 -16.41
N ILE A 207 -10.13 -20.23 -15.36
CA ILE A 207 -11.18 -20.91 -14.59
C ILE A 207 -12.53 -20.64 -15.26
N ASP A 208 -12.74 -19.38 -15.66
CA ASP A 208 -13.90 -18.88 -16.39
C ASP A 208 -13.50 -17.69 -17.29
N ASP A 209 -14.47 -16.98 -17.85
CA ASP A 209 -14.22 -15.86 -18.79
C ASP A 209 -13.43 -14.72 -18.15
N ASN A 210 -13.54 -14.52 -16.83
CA ASN A 210 -12.97 -13.39 -16.11
C ASN A 210 -11.96 -13.78 -15.04
N THR A 211 -11.84 -15.07 -14.69
CA THR A 211 -11.01 -15.57 -13.59
C THR A 211 -9.94 -16.52 -14.08
N ILE A 212 -8.73 -16.32 -13.56
CA ILE A 212 -7.58 -17.14 -13.91
C ILE A 212 -6.94 -17.75 -12.65
N THR A 213 -6.31 -18.90 -12.82
CA THR A 213 -5.34 -19.44 -11.85
C THR A 213 -3.93 -19.33 -12.41
N ILE A 214 -2.97 -19.07 -11.54
CA ILE A 214 -1.57 -18.86 -11.90
C ILE A 214 -0.75 -19.94 -11.19
N PRO A 215 -0.01 -20.77 -11.93
CA PRO A 215 0.85 -21.80 -11.35
C PRO A 215 1.94 -21.19 -10.46
N ASP A 216 2.28 -21.87 -9.35
CA ASP A 216 3.33 -21.40 -8.40
C ASP A 216 4.72 -21.35 -9.06
N ASP A 217 4.96 -22.18 -10.07
CA ASP A 217 6.22 -22.25 -10.81
C ASP A 217 6.26 -21.34 -12.05
N THR A 218 5.30 -20.42 -12.20
CA THR A 218 5.30 -19.52 -13.34
C THR A 218 6.56 -18.64 -13.37
N SER A 219 7.16 -18.56 -14.55
CA SER A 219 8.28 -17.65 -14.80
C SER A 219 7.84 -16.20 -15.09
N TYR A 220 6.55 -15.94 -15.16
CA TYR A 220 6.00 -14.61 -15.44
C TYR A 220 5.74 -13.87 -14.14
N THR A 221 6.50 -12.79 -13.89
CA THR A 221 6.70 -12.23 -12.55
C THR A 221 6.01 -10.89 -12.30
N LEU A 222 5.05 -10.45 -13.11
CA LEU A 222 4.32 -9.20 -12.88
C LEU A 222 3.19 -9.30 -11.84
N GLN A 223 3.04 -10.46 -11.18
CA GLN A 223 2.05 -10.63 -10.11
C GLN A 223 2.26 -9.64 -8.97
N GLY A 224 1.18 -9.00 -8.55
CA GLY A 224 1.19 -7.98 -7.51
C GLY A 224 1.72 -6.61 -7.98
N TYR A 225 2.08 -6.47 -9.26
CA TYR A 225 2.56 -5.22 -9.86
C TYR A 225 1.64 -4.66 -10.95
N GLN A 226 0.45 -5.26 -11.14
CA GLN A 226 -0.53 -4.85 -12.16
C GLN A 226 -0.98 -3.39 -12.02
N TRP A 227 -0.91 -2.85 -10.80
CA TRP A 227 -1.24 -1.45 -10.51
C TRP A 227 -0.34 -0.43 -11.24
N MET A 228 0.85 -0.88 -11.70
CA MET A 228 1.79 -0.05 -12.47
C MET A 228 1.55 -0.12 -13.98
N GLN A 229 0.71 -1.04 -14.47
CA GLN A 229 0.60 -1.39 -15.87
C GLN A 229 -0.82 -1.19 -16.39
N GLY A 230 -1.08 -0.04 -17.01
CA GLY A 230 -2.34 0.21 -17.70
C GLY A 230 -3.56 0.35 -16.79
N ASN A 231 -4.70 -0.09 -17.27
CA ASN A 231 -5.99 0.03 -16.59
C ASN A 231 -6.35 -1.27 -15.85
N VAL A 232 -6.23 -1.27 -14.55
CA VAL A 232 -6.51 -2.45 -13.68
C VAL A 232 -7.95 -2.98 -13.80
N PHE A 233 -8.90 -2.17 -14.27
CA PHE A 233 -10.29 -2.58 -14.47
C PHE A 233 -10.48 -3.52 -15.66
N LEU A 234 -9.46 -3.68 -16.50
CA LEU A 234 -9.45 -4.62 -17.65
C LEU A 234 -8.83 -5.97 -17.28
N ASN A 235 -8.25 -6.09 -16.09
CA ASN A 235 -7.51 -7.26 -15.70
C ASN A 235 -8.42 -8.41 -15.28
N TYR A 236 -7.99 -9.64 -15.55
CA TYR A 236 -8.59 -10.83 -14.98
C TYR A 236 -8.53 -10.79 -13.45
N LEU A 237 -9.51 -11.41 -12.82
CA LEU A 237 -9.43 -11.78 -11.41
C LEU A 237 -8.52 -12.99 -11.28
N THR A 238 -7.75 -13.03 -10.21
CA THR A 238 -7.03 -14.24 -9.83
C THR A 238 -7.88 -15.10 -8.89
N GLU A 239 -7.64 -16.40 -8.88
CA GLU A 239 -8.35 -17.34 -8.03
C GLU A 239 -8.40 -16.87 -6.57
N GLY A 240 -9.60 -16.87 -6.00
CA GLY A 240 -9.87 -16.40 -4.64
C GLY A 240 -10.01 -14.89 -4.49
N GLU A 241 -9.89 -14.09 -5.55
CA GLU A 241 -10.31 -12.70 -5.52
C GLU A 241 -11.85 -12.58 -5.61
N SER A 242 -12.39 -11.52 -5.00
CA SER A 242 -13.83 -11.26 -5.04
C SER A 242 -14.28 -10.93 -6.47
N PRO A 243 -15.36 -11.51 -6.98
CA PRO A 243 -15.95 -11.12 -8.26
C PRO A 243 -16.37 -9.66 -8.29
N ASP A 244 -16.66 -9.05 -7.15
CA ASP A 244 -17.05 -7.63 -7.02
C ASP A 244 -15.85 -6.69 -6.90
N LYS A 245 -14.61 -7.16 -7.05
CA LYS A 245 -13.38 -6.37 -6.88
C LYS A 245 -13.40 -5.05 -7.65
N VAL A 246 -13.81 -5.09 -8.92
CA VAL A 246 -13.85 -3.89 -9.78
C VAL A 246 -14.86 -2.88 -9.26
N GLU A 247 -16.06 -3.34 -8.90
CA GLU A 247 -17.11 -2.46 -8.37
C GLU A 247 -16.73 -1.92 -6.97
N ALA A 248 -16.12 -2.73 -6.14
CA ALA A 248 -15.59 -2.29 -4.85
C ALA A 248 -14.50 -1.21 -5.00
N LEU A 249 -13.61 -1.35 -5.99
CA LEU A 249 -12.60 -0.33 -6.29
C LEU A 249 -13.23 0.98 -6.82
N LYS A 250 -14.25 0.89 -7.66
CA LYS A 250 -14.99 2.07 -8.15
C LYS A 250 -15.69 2.79 -6.98
N ALA A 251 -16.40 2.05 -6.13
CA ALA A 251 -17.05 2.58 -4.94
C ALA A 251 -16.03 3.24 -4.00
N PHE A 252 -14.94 2.57 -3.71
CA PHE A 252 -13.84 3.09 -2.90
C PHE A 252 -13.30 4.42 -3.44
N ASN A 253 -13.09 4.54 -4.75
CA ASN A 253 -12.65 5.79 -5.35
C ASN A 253 -13.70 6.89 -5.30
N ALA A 254 -15.00 6.52 -5.45
CA ALA A 254 -16.10 7.48 -5.39
C ALA A 254 -16.35 8.05 -3.98
N GLU A 255 -16.08 7.28 -2.94
CA GLU A 255 -16.21 7.68 -1.53
C GLU A 255 -15.02 8.51 -1.03
N ALA A 256 -13.95 8.62 -1.82
CA ALA A 256 -12.74 9.31 -1.41
C ALA A 256 -13.00 10.79 -1.14
N LYS A 257 -12.65 11.23 0.07
CA LYS A 257 -12.67 12.64 0.45
C LYS A 257 -11.53 13.38 -0.25
N LYS A 258 -11.75 14.62 -0.58
CA LYS A 258 -10.73 15.50 -1.14
C LYS A 258 -10.20 16.41 -0.03
N PRO A 259 -8.88 16.49 0.16
CA PRO A 259 -8.30 17.45 1.11
C PRO A 259 -8.54 18.89 0.63
N ILE A 260 -8.36 19.86 1.55
CA ILE A 260 -8.61 21.28 1.28
C ILE A 260 -7.73 21.83 0.14
N ASP A 261 -6.55 21.30 -0.02
CA ASP A 261 -5.56 21.67 -1.03
C ASP A 261 -5.64 20.80 -2.31
N TYR A 262 -6.74 20.06 -2.49
CA TYR A 262 -6.90 19.19 -3.66
C TYR A 262 -6.77 19.97 -4.97
N GLY A 263 -5.81 19.53 -5.82
CA GLY A 263 -5.46 20.18 -7.08
C GLY A 263 -4.40 21.27 -6.94
N PHE A 264 -3.95 21.60 -5.74
CA PHE A 264 -2.84 22.51 -5.53
C PHE A 264 -1.49 21.77 -5.71
N LYS A 265 -0.57 22.45 -6.38
CA LYS A 265 0.83 22.01 -6.47
C LYS A 265 1.74 23.20 -6.20
N PHE A 266 2.56 23.06 -5.19
CA PHE A 266 3.57 24.05 -4.89
C PHE A 266 4.71 24.01 -5.91
N ASP A 267 5.07 25.16 -6.46
CA ASP A 267 6.28 25.30 -7.28
C ASP A 267 7.44 25.73 -6.36
N ASN A 268 8.31 24.79 -6.08
CA ASN A 268 9.46 24.99 -5.19
C ASN A 268 10.69 25.55 -5.88
N THR A 269 10.63 25.84 -7.19
CA THR A 269 11.80 26.26 -7.99
C THR A 269 12.52 27.48 -7.39
N ALA A 270 11.77 28.41 -6.80
CA ALA A 270 12.35 29.64 -6.22
C ALA A 270 13.00 29.42 -4.84
N VAL A 271 12.71 28.31 -4.17
CA VAL A 271 13.13 28.01 -2.78
C VAL A 271 13.75 26.61 -2.65
N GLU A 272 14.16 26.03 -3.75
CA GLU A 272 14.70 24.66 -3.78
C GLU A 272 15.97 24.49 -2.90
N ALA A 273 16.72 25.58 -2.72
CA ALA A 273 17.94 25.56 -1.90
C ALA A 273 17.65 25.65 -0.38
N GLU A 274 16.42 26.06 0.00
CA GLU A 274 15.98 26.17 1.38
C GLU A 274 15.19 24.96 1.87
N ILE A 275 14.79 24.08 0.96
CA ILE A 275 14.08 22.80 1.22
C ILE A 275 15.08 21.66 1.26
#